data_ac66c3e43f6c904115624fd0da4b96b4
#
_entry.id   ac66c3e43f6c904115624fd0da4b96b4
#
_cell.length_a   1.000
_cell.length_b   1.000
_cell.length_c   1.000
_cell.angle_alpha   90.00
_cell.angle_beta   90.00
_cell.angle_gamma   90.00
#
_symmetry.space_group_name_H-M   'P 1'
#
loop_
_entity.id
_entity.type
_entity.pdbx_description
1 polymer ?
#
loop_
_entity_poly.entity_id
_entity_poly.type
_entity_poly.pdbx_seq_one_letter_code
_entity_poly.pdbx_strand_id
1 'polypeptide(L)'
;MNNKKQSLMRFWKMIQADHPIFYGLLLCSLIGNLLVVAMPMIMGIGIDQLLQRISEVGMMDISLSDIKDTLLMPAILLITFSFLSSITSFIQERTMATLSEKIALTVRKEITKKFKTLPMAFFDQHQVGEIISRTTTGLNQVSQVLLTGINQFFTSLVTITFSIVMLFYINTKLTLLVILLIIGSAYVTHRFANKNKQISDKNQAELGSLNNKMEEYLAGNLVIKTFNQQDQAIKSIRKINQTHYQAFKKAQFMNFAIYPVIRLMNQLAFIVSAILGGSLVLSGGITLGLLQAYLQYINQISEPISTASYVINAIQSAMAAIDRIFEIMDEPNELPDSQEQYLSSPKGAIEFKEVRFGYTPDKQLMENVTISVKPKQTIAIVGPTGAGKTTLVNLLMRFYELTKGKIEFDQIDITKLSRNELRKHFGMVLQHTWLFEGTVAENIAYGKRQATRAQIVHAAEIAQCDHFIRTLPNGYDTIISSENGTLSQGQQQLLTIARVVLADPAVVILDEATSSVDTRTEALIQQAMNALTENRTSFVIAHRLSTIKNADLILVMENGDIVEQGTHTELLSKPTLYASLYNSQFQTT
;
A
#
# COMPACT_ATOMS: atom_id res chain seq x y z
N MET A 1 17.82 -9.61 11.72
CA MET A 1 18.82 -8.65 11.19
C MET A 1 19.27 -8.94 9.76
N ASN A 2 19.43 -10.20 9.34
CA ASN A 2 19.86 -10.52 7.95
C ASN A 2 18.88 -10.08 6.85
N ASN A 3 17.57 -10.25 7.04
CA ASN A 3 16.56 -9.87 6.02
C ASN A 3 16.58 -8.36 5.72
N LYS A 4 16.60 -7.48 6.73
CA LYS A 4 16.58 -6.02 6.53
C LYS A 4 17.78 -5.51 5.74
N LYS A 5 18.97 -6.07 5.98
CA LYS A 5 20.18 -5.71 5.22
C LYS A 5 20.06 -6.17 3.77
N GLN A 6 19.44 -7.32 3.54
CA GLN A 6 19.22 -7.87 2.20
C GLN A 6 18.22 -7.05 1.41
N SER A 7 17.07 -6.66 2.01
CA SER A 7 16.07 -5.78 1.38
C SER A 7 16.66 -4.42 1.00
N LEU A 8 17.45 -3.81 1.90
CA LEU A 8 18.12 -2.54 1.61
C LEU A 8 19.13 -2.66 0.45
N MET A 9 19.89 -3.75 0.40
CA MET A 9 20.87 -3.99 -0.68
C MET A 9 20.16 -4.22 -2.02
N ARG A 10 19.03 -4.92 -2.02
CA ARG A 10 18.18 -5.10 -3.21
C ARG A 10 17.58 -3.78 -3.67
N PHE A 11 17.03 -2.99 -2.74
CA PHE A 11 16.53 -1.64 -3.04
C PHE A 11 17.62 -0.77 -3.66
N TRP A 12 18.82 -0.75 -3.06
CA TRP A 12 19.96 -0.02 -3.60
C TRP A 12 20.33 -0.46 -5.01
N LYS A 13 20.35 -1.76 -5.28
CA LYS A 13 20.60 -2.31 -6.62
C LYS A 13 19.50 -1.91 -7.63
N MET A 14 18.25 -1.85 -7.18
CA MET A 14 17.11 -1.45 -8.02
C MET A 14 17.21 -0.01 -8.53
N ILE A 15 17.81 0.89 -7.74
CA ILE A 15 18.03 2.29 -8.09
C ILE A 15 19.43 2.56 -8.67
N GLN A 16 20.14 1.52 -9.13
CA GLN A 16 21.52 1.63 -9.61
C GLN A 16 21.71 2.67 -10.72
N ALA A 17 20.73 2.87 -11.59
CA ALA A 17 20.77 3.87 -12.66
C ALA A 17 20.82 5.32 -12.13
N ASP A 18 20.39 5.55 -10.91
CA ASP A 18 20.31 6.87 -10.28
C ASP A 18 21.47 7.15 -9.31
N HIS A 19 22.38 6.20 -9.10
CA HIS A 19 23.55 6.36 -8.22
C HIS A 19 24.43 7.57 -8.56
N PRO A 20 24.73 7.89 -9.84
CA PRO A 20 25.53 9.07 -10.16
C PRO A 20 24.90 10.38 -9.67
N ILE A 21 23.58 10.51 -9.82
CA ILE A 21 22.82 11.68 -9.34
C ILE A 21 22.89 11.73 -7.82
N PHE A 22 22.69 10.59 -7.15
CA PHE A 22 22.76 10.50 -5.69
C PHE A 22 24.13 10.90 -5.14
N TYR A 23 25.23 10.40 -5.72
CA TYR A 23 26.59 10.82 -5.31
C TYR A 23 26.86 12.30 -5.62
N GLY A 24 26.37 12.80 -6.75
CA GLY A 24 26.44 14.25 -7.06
C GLY A 24 25.73 15.11 -6.02
N LEU A 25 24.57 14.66 -5.54
CA LEU A 25 23.83 15.33 -4.46
C LEU A 25 24.59 15.32 -3.13
N LEU A 26 25.22 14.19 -2.78
CA LEU A 26 26.04 14.12 -1.57
C LEU A 26 27.25 15.07 -1.65
N LEU A 27 27.89 15.17 -2.80
CA LEU A 27 28.99 16.11 -3.02
C LEU A 27 28.50 17.58 -2.93
N CYS A 28 27.38 17.89 -3.55
CA CYS A 28 26.76 19.22 -3.47
C CYS A 28 26.41 19.58 -2.03
N SER A 29 25.83 18.64 -1.26
CA SER A 29 25.56 18.79 0.17
C SER A 29 26.84 19.04 0.97
N LEU A 30 27.91 18.29 0.70
CA LEU A 30 29.20 18.47 1.36
C LEU A 30 29.74 19.90 1.15
N ILE A 31 29.76 20.35 -0.11
CA ILE A 31 30.25 21.70 -0.45
C ILE A 31 29.39 22.77 0.23
N GLY A 32 28.05 22.69 0.12
CA GLY A 32 27.14 23.64 0.73
C GLY A 32 27.30 23.74 2.26
N ASN A 33 27.42 22.59 2.93
CA ASN A 33 27.61 22.56 4.38
C ASN A 33 29.00 23.05 4.82
N LEU A 34 30.06 22.79 4.06
CA LEU A 34 31.39 23.34 4.33
C LEU A 34 31.40 24.88 4.28
N LEU A 35 30.69 25.45 3.30
CA LEU A 35 30.53 26.90 3.22
C LEU A 35 29.84 27.47 4.47
N VAL A 36 28.77 26.79 4.94
CA VAL A 36 28.04 27.19 6.15
C VAL A 36 28.93 27.09 7.39
N VAL A 37 29.73 26.02 7.52
CA VAL A 37 30.63 25.81 8.67
C VAL A 37 31.80 26.81 8.65
N ALA A 38 32.19 27.34 7.50
CA ALA A 38 33.23 28.35 7.41
C ALA A 38 32.80 29.77 7.86
N MET A 39 31.50 30.09 7.82
CA MET A 39 30.97 31.40 8.13
C MET A 39 31.30 31.93 9.54
N PRO A 40 31.18 31.12 10.64
CA PRO A 40 31.57 31.60 11.97
C PRO A 40 33.03 32.07 12.06
N MET A 41 33.93 31.34 11.38
CA MET A 41 35.36 31.71 11.36
C MET A 41 35.61 33.01 10.61
N ILE A 42 34.96 33.20 9.47
CA ILE A 42 35.06 34.47 8.71
C ILE A 42 34.54 35.66 9.53
N MET A 43 33.41 35.46 10.24
CA MET A 43 32.85 36.46 11.13
C MET A 43 33.80 36.77 12.29
N GLY A 44 34.44 35.75 12.88
CA GLY A 44 35.44 35.90 13.93
C GLY A 44 36.65 36.70 13.46
N ILE A 45 37.19 36.39 12.28
CA ILE A 45 38.30 37.14 11.67
C ILE A 45 37.94 38.64 11.47
N GLY A 46 36.71 38.89 10.98
CA GLY A 46 36.23 40.28 10.82
C GLY A 46 36.17 41.07 12.13
N ILE A 47 35.71 40.40 13.22
CA ILE A 47 35.69 41.01 14.56
C ILE A 47 37.12 41.32 15.04
N ASP A 48 38.03 40.37 14.87
CA ASP A 48 39.43 40.56 15.31
C ASP A 48 40.12 41.68 14.54
N GLN A 49 39.94 41.76 13.22
CA GLN A 49 40.45 42.84 12.40
C GLN A 49 39.89 44.19 12.83
N LEU A 50 38.59 44.28 13.14
CA LEU A 50 37.98 45.52 13.63
C LEU A 50 38.56 45.94 14.98
N LEU A 51 38.72 44.99 15.92
CA LEU A 51 39.31 45.26 17.23
C LEU A 51 40.77 45.72 17.11
N GLN A 52 41.55 45.11 16.23
CA GLN A 52 42.91 45.53 15.96
C GLN A 52 42.93 46.96 15.42
N ARG A 53 42.07 47.32 14.47
CA ARG A 53 41.96 48.67 13.91
C ARG A 53 41.59 49.70 14.99
N ILE A 54 40.63 49.36 15.87
CA ILE A 54 40.26 50.20 17.02
C ILE A 54 41.45 50.43 17.96
N SER A 55 42.28 49.42 18.19
CA SER A 55 43.46 49.55 19.05
C SER A 55 44.57 50.40 18.42
N GLU A 56 44.67 50.46 17.10
CA GLU A 56 45.66 51.22 16.37
C GLU A 56 45.29 52.71 16.26
N VAL A 57 44.01 53.02 15.98
CA VAL A 57 43.54 54.40 15.72
C VAL A 57 43.03 55.10 17.00
N GLY A 58 42.57 54.31 17.95
CA GLY A 58 41.88 54.80 19.16
C GLY A 58 40.35 54.75 19.02
N MET A 59 39.68 54.45 20.13
CA MET A 59 38.21 54.22 20.11
C MET A 59 37.40 55.49 19.77
N MET A 60 37.96 56.72 20.05
CA MET A 60 37.28 57.98 19.75
C MET A 60 37.57 58.54 18.37
N ASP A 61 38.64 58.06 17.71
CA ASP A 61 39.11 58.62 16.43
C ASP A 61 38.78 57.74 15.24
N ILE A 62 38.09 56.58 15.47
CA ILE A 62 37.72 55.63 14.39
C ILE A 62 36.64 56.23 13.49
N SER A 63 36.90 56.30 12.22
CA SER A 63 35.96 56.82 11.22
C SER A 63 35.09 55.72 10.62
N LEU A 64 33.93 56.11 10.05
CA LEU A 64 33.07 55.19 9.30
C LEU A 64 33.79 54.56 8.09
N SER A 65 34.77 55.27 7.50
CA SER A 65 35.60 54.72 6.43
C SER A 65 36.52 53.62 6.93
N ASP A 66 37.13 53.73 8.10
CA ASP A 66 37.98 52.69 8.68
C ASP A 66 37.19 51.40 8.97
N ILE A 67 36.00 51.55 9.53
CA ILE A 67 35.09 50.39 9.78
C ILE A 67 34.70 49.72 8.46
N LYS A 68 34.32 50.52 7.45
CA LYS A 68 33.95 50.04 6.14
C LYS A 68 35.10 49.27 5.47
N ASP A 69 36.30 49.85 5.43
CA ASP A 69 37.45 49.25 4.77
C ASP A 69 37.90 47.97 5.46
N THR A 70 37.82 47.90 6.79
CA THR A 70 38.16 46.69 7.57
C THR A 70 37.13 45.57 7.40
N LEU A 71 35.83 45.88 7.41
CA LEU A 71 34.77 44.87 7.36
C LEU A 71 34.32 44.51 5.94
N LEU A 72 34.72 45.30 4.92
CA LEU A 72 34.26 45.06 3.54
C LEU A 72 34.59 43.64 3.03
N MET A 73 35.83 43.19 3.24
CA MET A 73 36.27 41.87 2.77
C MET A 73 35.57 40.72 3.51
N PRO A 74 35.53 40.68 4.86
CA PRO A 74 34.72 39.70 5.59
C PRO A 74 33.24 39.70 5.18
N ALA A 75 32.63 40.87 5.00
CA ALA A 75 31.23 40.98 4.60
C ALA A 75 30.97 40.42 3.19
N ILE A 76 31.85 40.77 2.21
CA ILE A 76 31.76 40.20 0.86
C ILE A 76 31.90 38.67 0.91
N LEU A 77 32.85 38.12 1.68
CA LEU A 77 33.01 36.67 1.83
C LEU A 77 31.78 36.01 2.45
N LEU A 78 31.21 36.59 3.51
CA LEU A 78 29.99 36.07 4.13
C LEU A 78 28.80 36.06 3.16
N ILE A 79 28.60 37.17 2.43
CA ILE A 79 27.53 37.27 1.42
C ILE A 79 27.75 36.25 0.31
N THR A 80 28.98 36.11 -0.19
CA THR A 80 29.32 35.14 -1.26
C THR A 80 29.10 33.71 -0.79
N PHE A 81 29.56 33.35 0.41
CA PHE A 81 29.38 31.99 0.96
C PHE A 81 27.90 31.68 1.24
N SER A 82 27.15 32.67 1.78
CA SER A 82 25.71 32.51 1.99
C SER A 82 24.96 32.33 0.67
N PHE A 83 25.29 33.11 -0.34
CA PHE A 83 24.67 33.00 -1.66
C PHE A 83 25.00 31.65 -2.32
N LEU A 84 26.26 31.25 -2.28
CA LEU A 84 26.70 29.99 -2.87
C LEU A 84 26.10 28.77 -2.13
N SER A 85 26.03 28.81 -0.79
CA SER A 85 25.38 27.78 0.00
C SER A 85 23.88 27.70 -0.27
N SER A 86 23.20 28.82 -0.49
CA SER A 86 21.78 28.88 -0.85
C SER A 86 21.53 28.25 -2.24
N ILE A 87 22.41 28.52 -3.21
CA ILE A 87 22.33 27.92 -4.54
C ILE A 87 22.53 26.40 -4.46
N THR A 88 23.55 25.94 -3.72
CA THR A 88 23.79 24.50 -3.56
C THR A 88 22.62 23.80 -2.87
N SER A 89 22.04 24.40 -1.84
CA SER A 89 20.85 23.87 -1.16
C SER A 89 19.63 23.82 -2.09
N PHE A 90 19.38 24.86 -2.87
CA PHE A 90 18.29 24.89 -3.84
C PHE A 90 18.43 23.78 -4.91
N ILE A 91 19.64 23.64 -5.49
CA ILE A 91 19.92 22.58 -6.47
C ILE A 91 19.70 21.19 -5.83
N GLN A 92 20.19 21.02 -4.62
CA GLN A 92 20.08 19.78 -3.87
C GLN A 92 18.63 19.40 -3.59
N GLU A 93 17.83 20.32 -3.02
CA GLU A 93 16.42 20.07 -2.69
C GLU A 93 15.60 19.74 -3.94
N ARG A 94 15.74 20.53 -5.01
CA ARG A 94 15.05 20.31 -6.29
C ARG A 94 15.40 18.95 -6.90
N THR A 95 16.69 18.62 -6.94
CA THR A 95 17.17 17.37 -7.56
C THR A 95 16.76 16.18 -6.72
N MET A 96 16.83 16.30 -5.38
CA MET A 96 16.40 15.23 -4.46
C MET A 96 14.90 14.97 -4.54
N ALA A 97 14.08 16.01 -4.66
CA ALA A 97 12.63 15.88 -4.88
C ALA A 97 12.34 15.10 -6.17
N THR A 98 13.00 15.48 -7.27
CA THR A 98 12.84 14.78 -8.55
C THR A 98 13.32 13.32 -8.48
N LEU A 99 14.44 13.07 -7.82
CA LEU A 99 15.01 11.73 -7.67
C LEU A 99 14.11 10.83 -6.82
N SER A 100 13.60 11.32 -5.69
CA SER A 100 12.72 10.54 -4.80
C SER A 100 11.44 10.11 -5.49
N GLU A 101 10.80 11.01 -6.26
CA GLU A 101 9.60 10.67 -7.03
C GLU A 101 9.88 9.72 -8.21
N LYS A 102 11.04 9.87 -8.87
CA LYS A 102 11.47 8.93 -9.92
C LYS A 102 11.67 7.51 -9.36
N ILE A 103 12.30 7.41 -8.20
CA ILE A 103 12.48 6.12 -7.50
C ILE A 103 11.11 5.54 -7.12
N ALA A 104 10.22 6.33 -6.53
CA ALA A 104 8.87 5.90 -6.18
C ALA A 104 8.10 5.40 -7.42
N LEU A 105 8.20 6.09 -8.56
CA LEU A 105 7.59 5.66 -9.82
C LEU A 105 8.16 4.32 -10.30
N THR A 106 9.48 4.13 -10.20
CA THR A 106 10.16 2.89 -10.60
C THR A 106 9.66 1.71 -9.76
N VAL A 107 9.63 1.86 -8.43
CA VAL A 107 9.11 0.83 -7.52
C VAL A 107 7.64 0.53 -7.81
N ARG A 108 6.80 1.56 -8.02
CA ARG A 108 5.39 1.39 -8.36
C ARG A 108 5.18 0.60 -9.65
N LYS A 109 5.98 0.88 -10.68
CA LYS A 109 5.96 0.12 -11.94
C LYS A 109 6.30 -1.35 -11.73
N GLU A 110 7.32 -1.65 -10.93
CA GLU A 110 7.71 -3.05 -10.65
C GLU A 110 6.64 -3.80 -9.84
N ILE A 111 6.04 -3.15 -8.83
CA ILE A 111 4.90 -3.72 -8.09
C ILE A 111 3.72 -3.98 -9.04
N THR A 112 3.39 -3.04 -9.93
CA THR A 112 2.28 -3.21 -10.89
C THR A 112 2.54 -4.37 -11.87
N LYS A 113 3.81 -4.57 -12.30
CA LYS A 113 4.17 -5.76 -13.09
C LYS A 113 3.99 -7.03 -12.28
N LYS A 114 4.38 -7.01 -11.01
CA LYS A 114 4.24 -8.16 -10.11
C LYS A 114 2.79 -8.56 -9.92
N PHE A 115 1.85 -7.63 -9.74
CA PHE A 115 0.42 -7.92 -9.61
C PHE A 115 -0.17 -8.70 -10.79
N LYS A 116 0.40 -8.52 -12.00
CA LYS A 116 -0.05 -9.28 -13.18
C LYS A 116 0.34 -10.76 -13.14
N THR A 117 1.31 -11.12 -12.33
CA THR A 117 1.89 -12.47 -12.27
C THR A 117 1.63 -13.18 -10.93
N LEU A 118 0.95 -12.51 -10.00
CA LEU A 118 0.59 -13.11 -8.72
C LEU A 118 -0.60 -14.07 -8.88
N PRO A 119 -0.55 -15.23 -8.20
CA PRO A 119 -1.65 -16.19 -8.19
C PRO A 119 -2.88 -15.65 -7.45
N MET A 120 -4.06 -16.15 -7.77
CA MET A 120 -5.31 -15.76 -7.11
C MET A 120 -5.26 -16.01 -5.59
N ALA A 121 -4.56 -17.06 -5.16
CA ALA A 121 -4.33 -17.38 -3.75
C ALA A 121 -3.75 -16.21 -2.93
N PHE A 122 -2.91 -15.38 -3.54
CA PHE A 122 -2.38 -14.19 -2.88
C PHE A 122 -3.50 -13.19 -2.54
N PHE A 123 -4.39 -12.93 -3.48
CA PHE A 123 -5.50 -11.99 -3.29
C PHE A 123 -6.56 -12.50 -2.32
N ASP A 124 -6.77 -13.82 -2.28
CA ASP A 124 -7.70 -14.46 -1.35
C ASP A 124 -7.18 -14.46 0.11
N GLN A 125 -5.85 -14.46 0.29
CA GLN A 125 -5.20 -14.46 1.61
C GLN A 125 -4.96 -13.06 2.18
N HIS A 126 -4.98 -12.01 1.34
CA HIS A 126 -4.66 -10.64 1.76
C HIS A 126 -5.84 -9.70 1.53
N GLN A 127 -6.09 -8.83 2.50
CA GLN A 127 -7.12 -7.81 2.34
C GLN A 127 -6.68 -6.74 1.33
N VAL A 128 -7.58 -6.30 0.46
CA VAL A 128 -7.32 -5.26 -0.55
C VAL A 128 -6.76 -3.98 0.07
N GLY A 129 -7.32 -3.56 1.23
CA GLY A 129 -6.83 -2.38 1.96
C GLY A 129 -5.37 -2.52 2.44
N GLU A 130 -4.95 -3.72 2.81
CA GLU A 130 -3.56 -3.98 3.20
C GLU A 130 -2.62 -3.85 1.99
N ILE A 131 -2.98 -4.44 0.84
CA ILE A 131 -2.21 -4.35 -0.39
C ILE A 131 -2.07 -2.88 -0.84
N ILE A 132 -3.17 -2.12 -0.81
CA ILE A 132 -3.16 -0.69 -1.14
C ILE A 132 -2.27 0.08 -0.17
N SER A 133 -2.37 -0.15 1.14
CA SER A 133 -1.55 0.51 2.14
C SER A 133 -0.05 0.23 1.96
N ARG A 134 0.34 -1.02 1.67
CA ARG A 134 1.73 -1.41 1.41
C ARG A 134 2.30 -0.72 0.16
N THR A 135 1.50 -0.57 -0.89
CA THR A 135 1.93 -0.04 -2.19
C THR A 135 1.84 1.48 -2.32
N THR A 136 1.00 2.14 -1.51
CA THR A 136 0.84 3.61 -1.52
C THR A 136 1.51 4.24 -0.31
N THR A 137 0.98 4.01 0.90
CA THR A 137 1.48 4.62 2.13
C THR A 137 2.93 4.19 2.43
N GLY A 138 3.24 2.89 2.27
CA GLY A 138 4.60 2.38 2.45
C GLY A 138 5.60 3.03 1.48
N LEU A 139 5.23 3.15 0.21
CA LEU A 139 6.10 3.78 -0.79
C LEU A 139 6.28 5.28 -0.55
N ASN A 140 5.22 5.98 -0.12
CA ASN A 140 5.33 7.40 0.26
C ASN A 140 6.27 7.61 1.45
N GLN A 141 6.29 6.70 2.43
CA GLN A 141 7.25 6.74 3.54
C GLN A 141 8.69 6.59 3.04
N VAL A 142 8.94 5.70 2.07
CA VAL A 142 10.26 5.54 1.45
C VAL A 142 10.66 6.81 0.71
N SER A 143 9.77 7.39 -0.11
CA SER A 143 10.00 8.65 -0.83
C SER A 143 10.31 9.80 0.13
N GLN A 144 9.56 9.94 1.21
CA GLN A 144 9.77 10.97 2.24
C GLN A 144 11.15 10.85 2.90
N VAL A 145 11.58 9.64 3.23
CA VAL A 145 12.90 9.43 3.86
C VAL A 145 14.04 9.66 2.88
N LEU A 146 13.86 9.32 1.61
CA LEU A 146 14.82 9.69 0.57
C LEU A 146 14.92 11.22 0.45
N LEU A 147 13.79 11.92 0.40
CA LEU A 147 13.72 13.37 0.21
C LEU A 147 14.33 14.13 1.39
N THR A 148 13.93 13.83 2.61
CA THR A 148 14.30 14.61 3.80
C THR A 148 15.25 13.87 4.74
N GLY A 149 15.04 12.59 4.98
CA GLY A 149 15.76 11.84 6.00
C GLY A 149 17.24 11.62 5.68
N ILE A 150 17.56 11.17 4.47
CA ILE A 150 18.95 10.92 4.06
C ILE A 150 19.71 12.23 3.95
N ASN A 151 19.07 13.27 3.36
CA ASN A 151 19.66 14.59 3.26
C ASN A 151 19.99 15.17 4.64
N GLN A 152 19.03 15.16 5.54
CA GLN A 152 19.20 15.65 6.92
C GLN A 152 20.28 14.87 7.67
N PHE A 153 20.32 13.53 7.49
CA PHE A 153 21.36 12.70 8.12
C PHE A 153 22.76 13.11 7.64
N PHE A 154 22.94 13.26 6.33
CA PHE A 154 24.23 13.59 5.74
C PHE A 154 24.67 15.02 6.12
N THR A 155 23.78 16.00 6.01
CA THR A 155 24.00 17.38 6.46
C THR A 155 24.40 17.43 7.94
N SER A 156 23.66 16.72 8.80
CA SER A 156 23.96 16.65 10.23
C SER A 156 25.35 16.05 10.51
N LEU A 157 25.70 14.97 9.81
CA LEU A 157 27.00 14.32 9.96
C LEU A 157 28.15 15.26 9.57
N VAL A 158 28.02 15.94 8.44
CA VAL A 158 29.01 16.93 7.95
C VAL A 158 29.14 18.09 8.91
N THR A 159 28.02 18.71 9.29
CA THR A 159 28.01 19.86 10.20
C THR A 159 28.64 19.52 11.57
N ILE A 160 28.25 18.40 12.18
CA ILE A 160 28.81 17.98 13.48
C ILE A 160 30.32 17.74 13.35
N THR A 161 30.73 16.98 12.32
CA THR A 161 32.15 16.58 12.17
C THR A 161 33.04 17.80 11.96
N PHE A 162 32.67 18.68 11.03
CA PHE A 162 33.49 19.86 10.72
C PHE A 162 33.42 20.91 11.83
N SER A 163 32.27 21.13 12.48
CA SER A 163 32.18 22.02 13.64
C SER A 163 33.06 21.54 14.81
N ILE A 164 33.09 20.22 15.09
CA ILE A 164 33.98 19.66 16.12
C ILE A 164 35.45 19.88 15.74
N VAL A 165 35.83 19.67 14.47
CA VAL A 165 37.21 19.93 14.00
C VAL A 165 37.58 21.41 14.23
N MET A 166 36.68 22.34 13.90
CA MET A 166 36.92 23.78 14.10
C MET A 166 36.99 24.16 15.60
N LEU A 167 36.19 23.54 16.46
CA LEU A 167 36.30 23.75 17.91
C LEU A 167 37.67 23.29 18.44
N PHE A 168 38.16 22.12 18.00
CA PHE A 168 39.51 21.66 18.36
C PHE A 168 40.62 22.58 17.84
N TYR A 169 40.46 23.11 16.63
CA TYR A 169 41.40 24.05 16.04
C TYR A 169 41.53 25.33 16.89
N ILE A 170 40.41 25.85 17.43
CA ILE A 170 40.40 27.07 18.22
C ILE A 170 41.00 26.83 19.62
N ASN A 171 40.51 25.85 20.36
CA ASN A 171 41.05 25.52 21.68
C ASN A 171 40.71 24.12 22.14
N THR A 172 41.71 23.22 22.23
CA THR A 172 41.56 21.84 22.59
C THR A 172 41.00 21.63 23.99
N LYS A 173 41.49 22.41 25.00
CA LYS A 173 41.06 22.22 26.39
C LYS A 173 39.60 22.59 26.61
N LEU A 174 39.16 23.71 26.01
CA LEU A 174 37.78 24.14 26.09
C LEU A 174 36.86 23.15 25.35
N THR A 175 37.31 22.61 24.21
CA THR A 175 36.54 21.65 23.39
C THR A 175 36.32 20.33 24.12
N LEU A 176 37.29 19.81 24.85
CA LEU A 176 37.12 18.59 25.64
C LEU A 176 36.02 18.76 26.71
N LEU A 177 35.93 19.91 27.35
CA LEU A 177 34.87 20.22 28.31
C LEU A 177 33.50 20.30 27.61
N VAL A 178 33.43 20.97 26.48
CA VAL A 178 32.18 21.08 25.69
C VAL A 178 31.70 19.70 25.20
N ILE A 179 32.61 18.86 24.74
CA ILE A 179 32.29 17.47 24.34
C ILE A 179 31.70 16.68 25.54
N LEU A 180 32.25 16.84 26.74
CA LEU A 180 31.67 16.21 27.93
C LEU A 180 30.21 16.65 28.16
N LEU A 181 29.92 17.93 28.01
CA LEU A 181 28.55 18.46 28.13
C LEU A 181 27.63 17.97 26.98
N ILE A 182 28.15 17.86 25.74
CA ILE A 182 27.41 17.30 24.60
C ILE A 182 27.09 15.82 24.84
N ILE A 183 28.04 15.03 25.34
CA ILE A 183 27.80 13.62 25.68
C ILE A 183 26.74 13.51 26.79
N GLY A 184 26.80 14.37 27.81
CA GLY A 184 25.77 14.48 28.86
C GLY A 184 24.38 14.80 28.25
N SER A 185 24.30 15.75 27.33
CA SER A 185 23.08 16.08 26.59
C SER A 185 22.56 14.89 25.79
N ALA A 186 23.44 14.20 25.06
CA ALA A 186 23.08 13.00 24.28
C ALA A 186 22.55 11.86 25.18
N TYR A 187 23.15 11.66 26.35
CA TYR A 187 22.68 10.68 27.33
C TYR A 187 21.27 11.02 27.86
N VAL A 188 21.04 12.28 28.24
CA VAL A 188 19.73 12.76 28.68
C VAL A 188 18.71 12.58 27.56
N THR A 189 19.06 12.98 26.34
CA THR A 189 18.19 12.81 25.15
C THR A 189 17.83 11.34 24.92
N HIS A 190 18.80 10.42 25.01
CA HIS A 190 18.55 9.00 24.85
C HIS A 190 17.58 8.44 25.92
N ARG A 191 17.76 8.85 27.17
CA ARG A 191 16.83 8.45 28.27
C ARG A 191 15.42 8.97 28.06
N PHE A 192 15.29 10.22 27.60
CA PHE A 192 14.00 10.81 27.25
C PHE A 192 13.35 10.11 26.05
N ALA A 193 14.11 9.84 24.99
CA ALA A 193 13.61 9.16 23.80
C ALA A 193 13.05 7.77 24.11
N ASN A 194 13.74 6.97 24.94
CA ASN A 194 13.26 5.66 25.34
C ASN A 194 11.95 5.72 26.14
N LYS A 195 11.82 6.68 27.05
CA LYS A 195 10.57 6.91 27.80
C LYS A 195 9.45 7.43 26.91
N ASN A 196 9.78 8.32 25.99
CA ASN A 196 8.82 8.86 25.02
C ASN A 196 8.29 7.77 24.09
N LYS A 197 9.14 6.84 23.65
CA LYS A 197 8.72 5.70 22.82
C LYS A 197 7.61 4.90 23.49
N GLN A 198 7.79 4.49 24.76
CA GLN A 198 6.77 3.72 25.51
C GLN A 198 5.42 4.47 25.61
N ILE A 199 5.49 5.78 25.83
CA ILE A 199 4.30 6.63 25.94
C ILE A 199 3.63 6.79 24.57
N SER A 200 4.41 6.95 23.52
CA SER A 200 3.94 7.05 22.14
C SER A 200 3.31 5.74 21.66
N ASP A 201 3.92 4.59 21.96
CA ASP A 201 3.38 3.27 21.65
C ASP A 201 2.01 3.05 22.33
N LYS A 202 1.88 3.47 23.60
CA LYS A 202 0.59 3.45 24.30
C LYS A 202 -0.44 4.35 23.65
N ASN A 203 -0.06 5.58 23.29
CA ASN A 203 -0.96 6.50 22.58
C ASN A 203 -1.45 5.91 21.26
N GLN A 204 -0.57 5.27 20.50
CA GLN A 204 -0.91 4.63 19.24
C GLN A 204 -1.88 3.45 19.43
N ALA A 205 -1.69 2.64 20.48
CA ALA A 205 -2.59 1.55 20.82
C ALA A 205 -3.99 2.05 21.21
N GLU A 206 -4.08 3.12 22.01
CA GLU A 206 -5.36 3.72 22.39
C GLU A 206 -6.07 4.40 21.21
N LEU A 207 -5.32 5.02 20.30
CA LEU A 207 -5.85 5.53 19.03
C LEU A 207 -6.41 4.41 18.15
N GLY A 208 -5.69 3.29 18.04
CA GLY A 208 -6.16 2.10 17.34
C GLY A 208 -7.48 1.57 17.93
N SER A 209 -7.57 1.48 19.26
CA SER A 209 -8.79 1.07 19.94
C SER A 209 -9.97 2.00 19.68
N LEU A 210 -9.73 3.32 19.62
CA LEU A 210 -10.75 4.32 19.28
C LEU A 210 -11.21 4.16 17.83
N ASN A 211 -10.28 4.04 16.89
CA ASN A 211 -10.59 3.87 15.47
C ASN A 211 -11.41 2.59 15.22
N ASN A 212 -10.99 1.46 15.78
CA ASN A 212 -11.72 0.19 15.65
C ASN A 212 -13.14 0.30 16.18
N LYS A 213 -13.34 0.99 17.32
CA LYS A 213 -14.68 1.15 17.89
C LYS A 213 -15.54 2.12 17.09
N MET A 214 -14.94 3.15 16.51
CA MET A 214 -15.63 4.07 15.60
C MET A 214 -16.07 3.33 14.32
N GLU A 215 -15.19 2.54 13.73
CA GLU A 215 -15.50 1.72 12.54
C GLU A 215 -16.63 0.73 12.82
N GLU A 216 -16.57 -0.01 13.95
CA GLU A 216 -17.62 -0.94 14.39
C GLU A 216 -18.99 -0.23 14.49
N TYR A 217 -19.02 0.96 15.10
CA TYR A 217 -20.28 1.68 15.31
C TYR A 217 -20.79 2.39 14.05
N LEU A 218 -19.89 2.81 13.15
CA LEU A 218 -20.30 3.34 11.85
C LEU A 218 -20.86 2.23 10.96
N ALA A 219 -20.22 1.10 10.90
CA ALA A 219 -20.69 -0.07 10.16
C ALA A 219 -22.02 -0.60 10.74
N GLY A 220 -22.13 -0.65 12.08
CA GLY A 220 -23.33 -1.09 12.79
C GLY A 220 -24.40 -0.01 13.04
N ASN A 221 -24.30 1.18 12.42
CA ASN A 221 -25.16 2.32 12.73
C ASN A 221 -26.66 2.03 12.53
N LEU A 222 -27.01 1.24 11.52
CA LEU A 222 -28.39 0.82 11.29
C LEU A 222 -28.92 0.01 12.49
N VAL A 223 -28.14 -0.93 12.99
CA VAL A 223 -28.51 -1.77 14.15
C VAL A 223 -28.65 -0.89 15.40
N ILE A 224 -27.68 0.01 15.64
CA ILE A 224 -27.73 0.94 16.79
C ILE A 224 -29.00 1.77 16.76
N LYS A 225 -29.39 2.29 15.59
CA LYS A 225 -30.64 3.08 15.43
C LYS A 225 -31.90 2.23 15.61
N THR A 226 -31.91 1.02 15.01
CA THR A 226 -33.09 0.13 15.10
C THR A 226 -33.40 -0.28 16.55
N PHE A 227 -32.35 -0.50 17.35
CA PHE A 227 -32.49 -0.89 18.75
C PHE A 227 -32.44 0.29 19.74
N ASN A 228 -32.43 1.54 19.26
CA ASN A 228 -32.35 2.76 20.07
C ASN A 228 -31.21 2.79 21.10
N GLN A 229 -30.00 2.29 20.67
CA GLN A 229 -28.81 2.18 21.52
C GLN A 229 -27.80 3.33 21.32
N GLN A 230 -28.22 4.47 20.74
CA GLN A 230 -27.32 5.60 20.43
C GLN A 230 -26.62 6.15 21.68
N ASP A 231 -27.39 6.33 22.80
CA ASP A 231 -26.81 6.87 24.04
C ASP A 231 -25.74 5.94 24.64
N GLN A 232 -25.95 4.62 24.55
CA GLN A 232 -24.98 3.65 25.03
C GLN A 232 -23.74 3.62 24.15
N ALA A 233 -23.92 3.70 22.84
CA ALA A 233 -22.83 3.81 21.88
C ALA A 233 -21.99 5.07 22.13
N ILE A 234 -22.63 6.23 22.31
CA ILE A 234 -21.94 7.50 22.63
C ILE A 234 -21.20 7.42 23.96
N LYS A 235 -21.79 6.81 25.00
CA LYS A 235 -21.12 6.61 26.29
C LYS A 235 -19.86 5.75 26.15
N SER A 236 -19.93 4.67 25.36
CA SER A 236 -18.80 3.79 25.10
C SER A 236 -17.68 4.52 24.37
N ILE A 237 -17.99 5.22 23.26
CA ILE A 237 -17.01 6.03 22.53
C ILE A 237 -16.39 7.09 23.44
N ARG A 238 -17.19 7.79 24.22
CA ARG A 238 -16.71 8.83 25.16
C ARG A 238 -15.70 8.26 26.15
N LYS A 239 -15.95 7.06 26.68
CA LYS A 239 -15.02 6.39 27.61
C LYS A 239 -13.68 6.08 26.95
N ILE A 240 -13.70 5.50 25.75
CA ILE A 240 -12.48 5.16 24.99
C ILE A 240 -11.73 6.44 24.58
N ASN A 241 -12.47 7.45 24.10
CA ASN A 241 -11.88 8.74 23.73
C ASN A 241 -11.23 9.44 24.95
N GLN A 242 -11.81 9.32 26.14
CA GLN A 242 -11.21 9.85 27.37
C GLN A 242 -9.88 9.14 27.69
N THR A 243 -9.79 7.83 27.50
CA THR A 243 -8.54 7.06 27.69
C THR A 243 -7.49 7.49 26.67
N HIS A 244 -7.87 7.59 25.39
CA HIS A 244 -6.99 8.10 24.34
C HIS A 244 -6.53 9.53 24.62
N TYR A 245 -7.44 10.43 25.04
CA TYR A 245 -7.09 11.81 25.39
C TYR A 245 -6.01 11.88 26.48
N GLN A 246 -6.08 11.05 27.53
CA GLN A 246 -5.07 11.01 28.57
C GLN A 246 -3.73 10.49 28.05
N ALA A 247 -3.76 9.46 27.20
CA ALA A 247 -2.55 8.93 26.54
C ALA A 247 -1.94 9.97 25.58
N PHE A 248 -2.76 10.61 24.76
CA PHE A 248 -2.35 11.66 23.82
C PHE A 248 -1.75 12.88 24.54
N LYS A 249 -2.43 13.40 25.58
CA LYS A 249 -1.94 14.52 26.38
C LYS A 249 -0.55 14.23 26.94
N LYS A 250 -0.35 13.01 27.48
CA LYS A 250 0.95 12.59 28.03
C LYS A 250 2.02 12.43 26.94
N ALA A 251 1.66 11.87 25.78
CA ALA A 251 2.56 11.73 24.66
C ALA A 251 2.97 13.11 24.11
N GLN A 252 2.03 14.02 23.93
CA GLN A 252 2.31 15.38 23.46
C GLN A 252 3.18 16.17 24.43
N PHE A 253 2.90 16.08 25.74
CA PHE A 253 3.75 16.71 26.74
C PHE A 253 5.21 16.21 26.62
N MET A 254 5.42 14.89 26.52
CA MET A 254 6.76 14.33 26.37
C MET A 254 7.43 14.73 25.04
N ASN A 255 6.67 14.75 23.94
CA ASN A 255 7.19 15.17 22.64
C ASN A 255 7.66 16.63 22.66
N PHE A 256 6.87 17.52 23.27
CA PHE A 256 7.24 18.93 23.36
C PHE A 256 8.28 19.24 24.44
N ALA A 257 8.32 18.48 25.52
CA ALA A 257 9.28 18.69 26.60
C ALA A 257 10.72 18.35 26.23
N ILE A 258 10.93 17.45 25.25
CA ILE A 258 12.29 17.02 24.86
C ILE A 258 13.10 18.19 24.28
N TYR A 259 12.49 19.04 23.44
CA TYR A 259 13.20 20.15 22.79
C TYR A 259 13.70 21.22 23.77
N PRO A 260 12.89 21.76 24.72
CA PRO A 260 13.38 22.66 25.77
C PRO A 260 14.47 22.06 26.63
N VAL A 261 14.40 20.77 26.94
CA VAL A 261 15.44 20.10 27.76
C VAL A 261 16.78 20.05 27.01
N ILE A 262 16.78 19.64 25.75
CA ILE A 262 18.00 19.63 24.92
C ILE A 262 18.54 21.05 24.77
N ARG A 263 17.67 22.02 24.50
CA ARG A 263 18.05 23.42 24.38
C ARG A 263 18.67 23.96 25.66
N LEU A 264 18.13 23.62 26.84
CA LEU A 264 18.72 24.00 28.12
C LEU A 264 20.14 23.44 28.29
N MET A 265 20.34 22.17 27.96
CA MET A 265 21.69 21.54 28.04
C MET A 265 22.69 22.21 27.11
N ASN A 266 22.26 22.54 25.88
CA ASN A 266 23.10 23.23 24.92
C ASN A 266 23.41 24.68 25.37
N GLN A 267 22.42 25.35 25.97
CA GLN A 267 22.62 26.69 26.51
C GLN A 267 23.58 26.69 27.72
N LEU A 268 23.58 25.64 28.54
CA LEU A 268 24.58 25.48 29.60
C LEU A 268 25.98 25.33 29.01
N ALA A 269 26.15 24.53 27.94
CA ALA A 269 27.43 24.41 27.24
C ALA A 269 27.88 25.76 26.67
N PHE A 270 26.96 26.53 26.09
CA PHE A 270 27.23 27.88 25.60
C PHE A 270 27.68 28.84 26.72
N ILE A 271 26.95 28.91 27.84
CA ILE A 271 27.26 29.77 28.99
C ILE A 271 28.64 29.41 29.61
N VAL A 272 28.89 28.12 29.85
CA VAL A 272 30.19 27.68 30.38
C VAL A 272 31.32 28.04 29.42
N SER A 273 31.11 27.86 28.12
CA SER A 273 32.11 28.22 27.12
C SER A 273 32.31 29.73 27.00
N ALA A 274 31.27 30.55 27.17
CA ALA A 274 31.38 32.00 27.18
C ALA A 274 32.17 32.51 28.39
N ILE A 275 31.92 31.94 29.57
CA ILE A 275 32.66 32.35 30.82
C ILE A 275 34.13 31.95 30.73
N LEU A 276 34.41 30.67 30.42
CA LEU A 276 35.79 30.17 30.37
C LEU A 276 36.54 30.72 29.15
N GLY A 277 35.88 30.82 28.00
CA GLY A 277 36.44 31.45 26.82
C GLY A 277 36.70 32.94 26.99
N GLY A 278 35.80 33.66 27.68
CA GLY A 278 36.02 35.06 28.06
C GLY A 278 37.25 35.24 28.98
N SER A 279 37.44 34.34 29.94
CA SER A 279 38.66 34.33 30.76
C SER A 279 39.93 34.08 29.93
N LEU A 280 39.85 33.21 28.91
CA LEU A 280 40.95 32.95 27.97
C LEU A 280 41.24 34.19 27.09
N VAL A 281 40.23 34.94 26.70
CA VAL A 281 40.41 36.22 25.95
C VAL A 281 41.13 37.25 26.83
N LEU A 282 40.70 37.39 28.09
CA LEU A 282 41.35 38.34 29.03
C LEU A 282 42.80 37.95 29.35
N SER A 283 43.14 36.67 29.33
CA SER A 283 44.52 36.20 29.50
C SER A 283 45.36 36.19 28.21
N GLY A 284 44.79 36.62 27.07
CA GLY A 284 45.48 36.58 25.79
C GLY A 284 45.61 35.19 25.15
N GLY A 285 44.90 34.18 25.65
CA GLY A 285 44.97 32.81 25.15
C GLY A 285 44.21 32.58 23.83
N ILE A 286 43.15 33.37 23.56
CA ILE A 286 42.39 33.40 22.32
C ILE A 286 41.90 34.80 22.04
N THR A 287 41.54 35.12 20.76
CA THR A 287 40.97 36.42 20.41
C THR A 287 39.46 36.44 20.67
N LEU A 288 38.85 37.65 20.71
CA LEU A 288 37.40 37.81 20.86
C LEU A 288 36.64 37.26 19.66
N GLY A 289 37.17 37.43 18.45
CA GLY A 289 36.59 36.88 17.23
C GLY A 289 36.62 35.33 17.21
N LEU A 290 37.69 34.70 17.69
CA LEU A 290 37.77 33.28 17.84
C LEU A 290 36.76 32.75 18.90
N LEU A 291 36.56 33.48 20.02
CA LEU A 291 35.53 33.13 20.99
C LEU A 291 34.12 33.20 20.36
N GLN A 292 33.84 34.24 19.60
CA GLN A 292 32.58 34.40 18.89
C GLN A 292 32.34 33.22 17.92
N ALA A 293 33.35 32.86 17.11
CA ALA A 293 33.28 31.70 16.21
C ALA A 293 33.04 30.40 16.99
N TYR A 294 33.74 30.22 18.11
CA TYR A 294 33.59 29.07 18.99
C TYR A 294 32.15 28.90 19.49
N LEU A 295 31.54 29.95 19.98
CA LEU A 295 30.16 29.96 20.48
C LEU A 295 29.15 29.65 19.37
N GLN A 296 29.39 30.12 18.14
CA GLN A 296 28.55 29.78 16.99
C GLN A 296 28.67 28.30 16.59
N TYR A 297 29.86 27.70 16.65
CA TYR A 297 30.02 26.27 16.37
C TYR A 297 29.26 25.41 17.39
N ILE A 298 29.22 25.79 18.67
CA ILE A 298 28.39 25.10 19.67
C ILE A 298 26.91 25.14 19.26
N ASN A 299 26.41 26.27 18.81
CA ASN A 299 25.02 26.41 18.36
C ASN A 299 24.75 25.59 17.09
N GLN A 300 25.69 25.54 16.14
CA GLN A 300 25.54 24.73 14.92
C GLN A 300 25.45 23.22 15.18
N ILE A 301 26.10 22.72 16.23
CA ILE A 301 26.04 21.30 16.62
C ILE A 301 24.69 20.96 17.28
N SER A 302 24.05 21.93 17.91
CA SER A 302 22.83 21.71 18.72
C SER A 302 21.62 21.23 17.93
N GLU A 303 21.37 21.78 16.76
CA GLU A 303 20.24 21.45 15.91
C GLU A 303 20.32 20.00 15.33
N PRO A 304 21.45 19.58 14.74
CA PRO A 304 21.64 18.21 14.30
C PRO A 304 21.43 17.15 15.38
N ILE A 305 21.89 17.41 16.60
CA ILE A 305 21.68 16.49 17.74
C ILE A 305 20.19 16.37 18.08
N SER A 306 19.46 17.49 18.04
CA SER A 306 18.03 17.51 18.35
C SER A 306 17.20 16.74 17.33
N THR A 307 17.59 16.78 16.06
CA THR A 307 16.87 16.11 14.94
C THR A 307 17.31 14.66 14.74
N ALA A 308 18.43 14.24 15.30
CA ALA A 308 18.99 12.89 15.08
C ALA A 308 17.99 11.75 15.38
N SER A 309 17.23 11.84 16.48
CA SER A 309 16.23 10.82 16.83
C SER A 309 15.10 10.72 15.79
N TYR A 310 14.65 11.85 15.27
CA TYR A 310 13.64 11.89 14.21
C TYR A 310 14.15 11.19 12.93
N VAL A 311 15.37 11.54 12.51
CA VAL A 311 15.99 10.96 11.30
C VAL A 311 16.17 9.45 11.43
N ILE A 312 16.66 8.96 12.58
CA ILE A 312 16.82 7.53 12.84
C ILE A 312 15.48 6.80 12.77
N ASN A 313 14.44 7.35 13.40
CA ASN A 313 13.09 6.76 13.37
C ASN A 313 12.51 6.75 11.94
N ALA A 314 12.70 7.83 11.19
CA ALA A 314 12.25 7.92 9.81
C ALA A 314 12.92 6.85 8.93
N ILE A 315 14.24 6.69 9.03
CA ILE A 315 14.99 5.65 8.31
C ILE A 315 14.51 4.25 8.71
N GLN A 316 14.28 3.97 10.00
CA GLN A 316 13.77 2.68 10.45
C GLN A 316 12.37 2.39 9.88
N SER A 317 11.49 3.39 9.82
CA SER A 317 10.15 3.28 9.24
C SER A 317 10.20 2.99 7.74
N ALA A 318 11.08 3.68 6.99
CA ALA A 318 11.28 3.41 5.57
C ALA A 318 11.84 2.00 5.32
N MET A 319 12.79 1.55 6.14
CA MET A 319 13.32 0.18 6.04
C MET A 319 12.21 -0.86 6.25
N ALA A 320 11.33 -0.66 7.23
CA ALA A 320 10.18 -1.54 7.44
C ALA A 320 9.17 -1.50 6.27
N ALA A 321 9.00 -0.34 5.63
CA ALA A 321 8.16 -0.22 4.44
C ALA A 321 8.80 -0.93 3.22
N ILE A 322 10.12 -0.82 3.04
CA ILE A 322 10.87 -1.54 2.00
C ILE A 322 10.73 -3.05 2.19
N ASP A 323 10.87 -3.57 3.42
CA ASP A 323 10.70 -4.99 3.71
C ASP A 323 9.31 -5.48 3.27
N ARG A 324 8.23 -4.76 3.65
CA ARG A 324 6.85 -5.10 3.26
C ARG A 324 6.60 -5.05 1.75
N ILE A 325 7.27 -4.13 1.03
CA ILE A 325 7.21 -4.07 -0.43
C ILE A 325 7.88 -5.30 -1.04
N PHE A 326 9.05 -5.70 -0.53
CA PHE A 326 9.75 -6.88 -1.02
C PHE A 326 9.03 -8.18 -0.68
N GLU A 327 8.28 -8.27 0.42
CA GLU A 327 7.40 -9.42 0.68
C GLU A 327 6.44 -9.66 -0.50
N ILE A 328 5.80 -8.61 -1.03
CA ILE A 328 4.94 -8.73 -2.22
C ILE A 328 5.75 -9.09 -3.47
N MET A 329 6.93 -8.50 -3.65
CA MET A 329 7.76 -8.76 -4.82
C MET A 329 8.38 -10.17 -4.83
N ASP A 330 8.57 -10.77 -3.67
CA ASP A 330 9.15 -12.10 -3.49
C ASP A 330 8.10 -13.21 -3.50
N GLU A 331 6.81 -12.86 -3.45
CA GLU A 331 5.73 -13.83 -3.56
C GLU A 331 5.89 -14.67 -4.84
N PRO A 332 5.70 -15.98 -4.80
CA PRO A 332 5.78 -16.82 -5.98
C PRO A 332 4.85 -16.33 -7.09
N ASN A 333 5.34 -16.31 -8.31
CA ASN A 333 4.50 -16.03 -9.47
C ASN A 333 3.63 -17.24 -9.80
N GLU A 334 2.54 -17.02 -10.51
CA GLU A 334 1.84 -18.11 -11.20
C GLU A 334 2.85 -18.95 -12.00
N LEU A 335 2.62 -20.25 -12.08
CA LEU A 335 3.44 -21.14 -12.92
C LEU A 335 3.48 -20.60 -14.36
N PRO A 336 4.61 -20.70 -15.07
CA PRO A 336 4.69 -20.27 -16.45
C PRO A 336 3.61 -20.96 -17.29
N ASP A 337 2.99 -20.19 -18.20
CA ASP A 337 2.02 -20.74 -19.13
C ASP A 337 2.72 -21.60 -20.17
N SER A 338 2.17 -22.79 -20.42
CA SER A 338 2.48 -23.56 -21.63
C SER A 338 1.83 -22.87 -22.83
N GLN A 339 2.53 -22.84 -23.95
CA GLN A 339 2.02 -22.34 -25.24
C GLN A 339 1.98 -23.47 -26.28
N GLU A 340 1.91 -24.70 -25.83
CA GLU A 340 2.07 -25.86 -26.70
C GLU A 340 0.84 -26.15 -27.58
N GLN A 341 -0.36 -25.74 -27.09
CA GLN A 341 -1.61 -26.08 -27.79
C GLN A 341 -2.57 -24.88 -27.83
N TYR A 342 -3.40 -24.86 -28.87
CA TYR A 342 -4.46 -23.88 -29.09
C TYR A 342 -5.78 -24.60 -29.38
N LEU A 343 -6.89 -23.99 -28.96
CA LEU A 343 -8.25 -24.46 -29.23
C LEU A 343 -8.85 -23.65 -30.40
N SER A 344 -8.84 -24.22 -31.59
CA SER A 344 -9.35 -23.54 -32.80
C SER A 344 -10.87 -23.46 -32.89
N SER A 345 -11.59 -24.40 -32.26
CA SER A 345 -13.07 -24.42 -32.28
C SER A 345 -13.57 -25.30 -31.12
N PRO A 346 -13.60 -24.77 -29.89
CA PRO A 346 -13.96 -25.58 -28.73
C PRO A 346 -15.42 -25.99 -28.76
N LYS A 347 -15.67 -27.28 -28.49
CA LYS A 347 -17.01 -27.86 -28.38
C LYS A 347 -17.57 -27.80 -26.96
N GLY A 348 -16.69 -27.69 -25.97
CA GLY A 348 -17.06 -27.56 -24.58
C GLY A 348 -17.15 -28.89 -23.81
N ALA A 349 -16.47 -29.96 -24.26
CA ALA A 349 -16.35 -31.21 -23.46
C ALA A 349 -15.35 -30.99 -22.34
N ILE A 350 -15.70 -31.42 -21.12
CA ILE A 350 -14.84 -31.25 -19.93
C ILE A 350 -14.74 -32.59 -19.18
N GLU A 351 -13.52 -33.00 -18.84
CA GLU A 351 -13.28 -34.19 -18.06
C GLU A 351 -12.35 -33.88 -16.87
N PHE A 352 -12.80 -34.25 -15.68
CA PHE A 352 -11.96 -34.31 -14.48
C PHE A 352 -11.54 -35.75 -14.30
N LYS A 353 -10.25 -36.02 -14.17
CA LYS A 353 -9.68 -37.39 -14.04
C LYS A 353 -8.87 -37.46 -12.75
N GLU A 354 -9.45 -38.12 -11.74
CA GLU A 354 -8.84 -38.37 -10.43
C GLU A 354 -8.25 -37.11 -9.79
N VAL A 355 -9.00 -35.99 -9.87
CA VAL A 355 -8.53 -34.69 -9.43
C VAL A 355 -8.43 -34.64 -7.91
N ARG A 356 -7.25 -34.19 -7.42
CA ARG A 356 -6.95 -33.91 -6.02
C ARG A 356 -6.54 -32.46 -5.84
N PHE A 357 -7.06 -31.87 -4.78
CA PHE A 357 -6.76 -30.47 -4.49
C PHE A 357 -6.89 -30.13 -3.00
N GLY A 358 -6.04 -29.23 -2.52
CA GLY A 358 -6.14 -28.57 -1.23
C GLY A 358 -5.57 -27.16 -1.30
N TYR A 359 -6.19 -26.20 -0.60
CA TYR A 359 -5.69 -24.82 -0.52
C TYR A 359 -4.36 -24.70 0.24
N THR A 360 -4.09 -25.65 1.13
CA THR A 360 -2.83 -25.78 1.85
C THR A 360 -2.31 -27.22 1.70
N PRO A 361 -0.98 -27.44 1.70
CA PRO A 361 -0.39 -28.77 1.55
C PRO A 361 -0.89 -29.78 2.60
N ASP A 362 -1.22 -29.29 3.80
CA ASP A 362 -1.59 -30.14 4.94
C ASP A 362 -3.09 -30.47 4.99
N LYS A 363 -3.93 -29.78 4.20
CA LYS A 363 -5.39 -29.96 4.23
C LYS A 363 -5.92 -30.19 2.83
N GLN A 364 -6.08 -31.45 2.48
CA GLN A 364 -6.74 -31.88 1.26
C GLN A 364 -8.24 -31.60 1.35
N LEU A 365 -8.82 -31.01 0.30
CA LEU A 365 -10.26 -30.74 0.19
C LEU A 365 -10.92 -31.73 -0.77
N MET A 366 -10.30 -32.00 -1.93
CA MET A 366 -10.78 -32.93 -2.93
C MET A 366 -9.83 -34.13 -2.99
N GLU A 367 -10.35 -35.36 -2.82
CA GLU A 367 -9.52 -36.58 -2.78
C GLU A 367 -9.51 -37.31 -4.11
N ASN A 368 -10.66 -37.38 -4.80
CA ASN A 368 -10.78 -38.14 -6.06
C ASN A 368 -11.98 -37.71 -6.89
N VAL A 369 -11.92 -36.48 -7.42
CA VAL A 369 -13.02 -35.94 -8.25
C VAL A 369 -12.88 -36.43 -9.69
N THR A 370 -13.88 -37.20 -10.17
CA THR A 370 -13.97 -37.68 -11.55
C THR A 370 -15.32 -37.29 -12.14
N ILE A 371 -15.32 -36.51 -13.23
CA ILE A 371 -16.50 -35.99 -13.92
C ILE A 371 -16.30 -36.13 -15.41
N SER A 372 -17.34 -36.49 -16.16
CA SER A 372 -17.36 -36.44 -17.62
C SER A 372 -18.56 -35.60 -18.09
N VAL A 373 -18.28 -34.49 -18.76
CA VAL A 373 -19.27 -33.55 -19.28
C VAL A 373 -19.19 -33.53 -20.80
N LYS A 374 -20.33 -33.80 -21.44
CA LYS A 374 -20.45 -33.71 -22.89
C LYS A 374 -20.67 -32.27 -23.35
N PRO A 375 -20.32 -31.93 -24.61
CA PRO A 375 -20.63 -30.63 -25.17
C PRO A 375 -22.11 -30.26 -25.03
N LYS A 376 -22.37 -28.99 -24.70
CA LYS A 376 -23.71 -28.41 -24.58
C LYS A 376 -24.59 -29.00 -23.48
N GLN A 377 -24.03 -29.72 -22.50
CA GLN A 377 -24.75 -30.14 -21.33
C GLN A 377 -24.86 -29.02 -20.29
N THR A 378 -25.99 -28.98 -19.58
CA THR A 378 -26.17 -28.16 -18.39
C THR A 378 -25.93 -29.01 -17.14
N ILE A 379 -24.93 -28.64 -16.36
CA ILE A 379 -24.49 -29.29 -15.14
C ILE A 379 -24.91 -28.48 -13.92
N ALA A 380 -25.74 -29.03 -13.06
CA ALA A 380 -26.08 -28.42 -11.77
C ALA A 380 -25.15 -28.94 -10.67
N ILE A 381 -24.49 -28.03 -9.97
CA ILE A 381 -23.64 -28.38 -8.80
C ILE A 381 -24.43 -28.02 -7.54
N VAL A 382 -24.75 -29.06 -6.74
CA VAL A 382 -25.54 -28.94 -5.50
C VAL A 382 -24.77 -29.46 -4.30
N GLY A 383 -25.08 -28.95 -3.12
CA GLY A 383 -24.45 -29.40 -1.86
C GLY A 383 -24.50 -28.30 -0.81
N PRO A 384 -24.24 -28.63 0.46
CA PRO A 384 -24.24 -27.68 1.55
C PRO A 384 -23.19 -26.56 1.37
N THR A 385 -23.31 -25.50 2.16
CA THR A 385 -22.28 -24.43 2.18
C THR A 385 -20.95 -25.04 2.64
N GLY A 386 -19.86 -24.71 1.94
CA GLY A 386 -18.54 -25.28 2.22
C GLY A 386 -18.25 -26.64 1.55
N ALA A 387 -19.20 -27.21 0.78
CA ALA A 387 -19.01 -28.48 0.07
C ALA A 387 -17.95 -28.47 -1.04
N GLY A 388 -17.37 -27.31 -1.40
CA GLY A 388 -16.34 -27.21 -2.44
C GLY A 388 -16.86 -26.80 -3.83
N LYS A 389 -18.11 -26.38 -3.96
CA LYS A 389 -18.74 -25.99 -5.25
C LYS A 389 -17.95 -24.90 -5.99
N THR A 390 -17.64 -23.80 -5.31
CA THR A 390 -16.84 -22.70 -5.89
C THR A 390 -15.40 -23.12 -6.17
N THR A 391 -14.85 -24.04 -5.36
CA THR A 391 -13.51 -24.60 -5.58
C THR A 391 -13.44 -25.37 -6.89
N LEU A 392 -14.45 -26.20 -7.21
CA LEU A 392 -14.51 -26.93 -8.48
C LEU A 392 -14.44 -25.98 -9.68
N VAL A 393 -15.20 -24.89 -9.61
CA VAL A 393 -15.20 -23.83 -10.64
C VAL A 393 -13.85 -23.12 -10.73
N ASN A 394 -13.23 -22.81 -9.61
CA ASN A 394 -11.91 -22.15 -9.58
C ASN A 394 -10.82 -23.03 -10.20
N LEU A 395 -10.90 -24.36 -10.02
CA LEU A 395 -9.99 -25.32 -10.65
C LEU A 395 -10.21 -25.38 -12.16
N LEU A 396 -11.47 -25.37 -12.61
CA LEU A 396 -11.82 -25.37 -14.02
C LEU A 396 -11.28 -24.12 -14.74
N MET A 397 -11.33 -22.95 -14.09
CA MET A 397 -10.76 -21.68 -14.59
C MET A 397 -9.23 -21.58 -14.42
N ARG A 398 -8.61 -22.63 -13.83
CA ARG A 398 -7.20 -22.65 -13.50
C ARG A 398 -6.76 -21.40 -12.71
N PHE A 399 -7.56 -21.00 -11.69
CA PHE A 399 -7.15 -20.03 -10.68
C PHE A 399 -6.23 -20.64 -9.63
N TYR A 400 -6.31 -21.97 -9.48
CA TYR A 400 -5.45 -22.79 -8.65
C TYR A 400 -4.95 -23.99 -9.44
N GLU A 401 -3.74 -24.45 -9.13
CA GLU A 401 -3.17 -25.65 -9.74
C GLU A 401 -3.56 -26.90 -8.94
N LEU A 402 -3.69 -28.03 -9.64
CA LEU A 402 -4.05 -29.30 -9.03
C LEU A 402 -2.90 -29.90 -8.22
N THR A 403 -3.22 -30.63 -7.16
CA THR A 403 -2.22 -31.43 -6.42
C THR A 403 -1.90 -32.73 -7.19
N LYS A 404 -2.93 -33.40 -7.76
CA LYS A 404 -2.82 -34.58 -8.62
C LYS A 404 -4.01 -34.64 -9.56
N GLY A 405 -3.93 -35.56 -10.54
CA GLY A 405 -4.95 -35.74 -11.57
C GLY A 405 -4.80 -34.72 -12.70
N LYS A 406 -5.80 -34.60 -13.53
CA LYS A 406 -5.86 -33.65 -14.64
C LYS A 406 -7.29 -33.23 -14.95
N ILE A 407 -7.42 -32.01 -15.50
CA ILE A 407 -8.67 -31.53 -16.10
C ILE A 407 -8.40 -31.36 -17.58
N GLU A 408 -9.26 -31.92 -18.39
CA GLU A 408 -9.19 -31.83 -19.86
C GLU A 408 -10.36 -31.00 -20.39
N PHE A 409 -10.05 -30.12 -21.33
CA PHE A 409 -10.99 -29.34 -22.11
C PHE A 409 -10.87 -29.76 -23.59
N ASP A 410 -11.93 -30.34 -24.14
CA ASP A 410 -11.95 -30.97 -25.47
C ASP A 410 -10.75 -31.91 -25.71
N GLN A 411 -10.48 -32.81 -24.75
CA GLN A 411 -9.36 -33.78 -24.70
C GLN A 411 -7.96 -33.17 -24.57
N ILE A 412 -7.84 -31.86 -24.37
CA ILE A 412 -6.57 -31.18 -24.10
C ILE A 412 -6.48 -30.90 -22.62
N ASP A 413 -5.38 -31.31 -21.99
CA ASP A 413 -5.08 -30.96 -20.60
C ASP A 413 -4.95 -29.42 -20.47
N ILE A 414 -5.73 -28.84 -19.54
CA ILE A 414 -5.75 -27.38 -19.33
C ILE A 414 -4.39 -26.79 -18.96
N THR A 415 -3.46 -27.60 -18.47
CA THR A 415 -2.10 -27.18 -18.17
C THR A 415 -1.23 -26.95 -19.42
N LYS A 416 -1.63 -27.56 -20.55
CA LYS A 416 -0.95 -27.37 -21.85
C LYS A 416 -1.45 -26.16 -22.64
N LEU A 417 -2.53 -25.54 -22.17
CA LEU A 417 -3.06 -24.27 -22.70
C LEU A 417 -2.48 -23.11 -21.89
N SER A 418 -2.27 -21.95 -22.54
CA SER A 418 -2.07 -20.73 -21.76
C SER A 418 -3.35 -20.37 -21.01
N ARG A 419 -3.23 -19.73 -19.83
CA ARG A 419 -4.41 -19.29 -19.07
C ARG A 419 -5.28 -18.33 -19.88
N ASN A 420 -4.66 -17.48 -20.70
CA ASN A 420 -5.40 -16.59 -21.60
C ASN A 420 -6.21 -17.36 -22.65
N GLU A 421 -5.63 -18.39 -23.25
CA GLU A 421 -6.33 -19.23 -24.23
C GLU A 421 -7.45 -20.01 -23.57
N LEU A 422 -7.21 -20.62 -22.41
CA LEU A 422 -8.23 -21.32 -21.64
C LEU A 422 -9.40 -20.40 -21.30
N ARG A 423 -9.10 -19.29 -20.57
CA ARG A 423 -10.11 -18.38 -20.02
C ARG A 423 -10.90 -17.62 -21.10
N LYS A 424 -10.37 -17.47 -22.31
CA LYS A 424 -11.08 -16.89 -23.45
C LYS A 424 -12.35 -17.68 -23.83
N HIS A 425 -12.37 -18.98 -23.58
CA HIS A 425 -13.47 -19.86 -23.90
C HIS A 425 -14.46 -20.08 -22.76
N PHE A 426 -14.23 -19.40 -21.61
CA PHE A 426 -15.11 -19.43 -20.45
C PHE A 426 -15.75 -18.08 -20.21
N GLY A 427 -17.03 -18.09 -19.87
CA GLY A 427 -17.76 -16.95 -19.34
C GLY A 427 -18.25 -17.22 -17.92
N MET A 428 -18.08 -16.27 -17.01
CA MET A 428 -18.46 -16.43 -15.61
C MET A 428 -19.40 -15.32 -15.16
N VAL A 429 -20.54 -15.69 -14.59
CA VAL A 429 -21.45 -14.80 -13.88
C VAL A 429 -21.35 -15.11 -12.40
N LEU A 430 -20.77 -14.19 -11.64
CA LEU A 430 -20.53 -14.35 -10.21
C LEU A 430 -21.76 -14.00 -9.38
N GLN A 431 -21.87 -14.55 -8.17
CA GLN A 431 -22.86 -14.21 -7.16
C GLN A 431 -22.80 -12.72 -6.78
N HIS A 432 -21.58 -12.20 -6.55
CA HIS A 432 -21.34 -10.79 -6.30
C HIS A 432 -20.90 -10.12 -7.59
N THR A 433 -21.79 -9.30 -8.14
CA THR A 433 -21.55 -8.57 -9.38
C THR A 433 -20.61 -7.39 -9.15
N TRP A 434 -19.66 -7.20 -10.06
CA TRP A 434 -18.76 -6.04 -10.03
C TRP A 434 -18.85 -5.24 -11.32
N LEU A 435 -19.10 -3.94 -11.19
CA LEU A 435 -19.09 -2.99 -12.29
C LEU A 435 -17.94 -1.99 -12.07
N PHE A 436 -17.21 -1.74 -13.14
CA PHE A 436 -16.15 -0.73 -13.15
C PHE A 436 -16.77 0.67 -13.30
N GLU A 437 -16.12 1.68 -12.74
CA GLU A 437 -16.48 3.06 -13.01
C GLU A 437 -16.28 3.35 -14.51
N GLY A 438 -17.36 3.77 -15.18
CA GLY A 438 -17.38 3.98 -16.63
C GLY A 438 -18.81 3.91 -17.16
N THR A 439 -18.97 3.99 -18.48
CA THR A 439 -20.28 3.92 -19.11
C THR A 439 -20.86 2.51 -19.07
N VAL A 440 -22.18 2.39 -19.20
CA VAL A 440 -22.87 1.09 -19.34
C VAL A 440 -22.29 0.33 -20.54
N ALA A 441 -22.05 1.02 -21.67
CA ALA A 441 -21.46 0.42 -22.85
C ALA A 441 -20.06 -0.14 -22.60
N GLU A 442 -19.19 0.59 -21.90
CA GLU A 442 -17.85 0.13 -21.54
C GLU A 442 -17.89 -1.09 -20.61
N ASN A 443 -18.82 -1.10 -19.66
CA ASN A 443 -19.01 -2.24 -18.77
C ASN A 443 -19.45 -3.50 -19.51
N ILE A 444 -20.33 -3.41 -20.51
CA ILE A 444 -20.71 -4.54 -21.36
C ILE A 444 -19.55 -4.94 -22.28
N ALA A 445 -18.88 -3.95 -22.89
CA ALA A 445 -17.74 -4.16 -23.79
C ALA A 445 -16.52 -4.79 -23.10
N TYR A 446 -16.49 -4.86 -21.75
CA TYR A 446 -15.44 -5.54 -21.03
C TYR A 446 -15.29 -7.02 -21.44
N GLY A 447 -16.38 -7.67 -21.88
CA GLY A 447 -16.36 -9.03 -22.42
C GLY A 447 -15.66 -9.14 -23.78
N LYS A 448 -15.67 -8.05 -24.59
CA LYS A 448 -15.02 -7.99 -25.91
C LYS A 448 -14.62 -6.56 -26.24
N ARG A 449 -13.35 -6.21 -26.04
CA ARG A 449 -12.83 -4.83 -26.13
C ARG A 449 -13.07 -4.11 -27.46
N GLN A 450 -13.19 -4.84 -28.58
CA GLN A 450 -13.39 -4.27 -29.91
C GLN A 450 -14.83 -4.42 -30.39
N ALA A 451 -15.81 -4.57 -29.48
CA ALA A 451 -17.21 -4.70 -29.84
C ALA A 451 -17.76 -3.38 -30.41
N THR A 452 -18.52 -3.49 -31.50
CA THR A 452 -19.26 -2.36 -32.04
C THR A 452 -20.46 -2.03 -31.15
N ARG A 453 -20.98 -0.79 -31.26
CA ARG A 453 -22.19 -0.40 -30.53
C ARG A 453 -23.37 -1.33 -30.80
N ALA A 454 -23.54 -1.77 -32.07
CA ALA A 454 -24.60 -2.72 -32.44
C ALA A 454 -24.44 -4.07 -31.70
N GLN A 455 -23.23 -4.59 -31.56
CA GLN A 455 -22.97 -5.82 -30.82
C GLN A 455 -23.27 -5.66 -29.33
N ILE A 456 -22.95 -4.51 -28.75
CA ILE A 456 -23.23 -4.20 -27.34
C ILE A 456 -24.75 -4.16 -27.11
N VAL A 457 -25.49 -3.47 -27.97
CA VAL A 457 -26.97 -3.40 -27.89
C VAL A 457 -27.58 -4.79 -28.04
N HIS A 458 -27.14 -5.56 -29.04
CA HIS A 458 -27.63 -6.93 -29.23
C HIS A 458 -27.38 -7.85 -28.02
N ALA A 459 -26.20 -7.75 -27.41
CA ALA A 459 -25.91 -8.49 -26.18
C ALA A 459 -26.81 -8.06 -25.01
N ALA A 460 -27.13 -6.78 -24.92
CA ALA A 460 -28.03 -6.24 -23.91
C ALA A 460 -29.49 -6.67 -24.14
N GLU A 461 -29.93 -6.80 -25.38
CA GLU A 461 -31.26 -7.33 -25.75
C GLU A 461 -31.40 -8.80 -25.33
N ILE A 462 -30.41 -9.64 -25.66
CA ILE A 462 -30.38 -11.05 -25.21
C ILE A 462 -30.40 -11.17 -23.69
N ALA A 463 -29.59 -10.34 -23.01
CA ALA A 463 -29.52 -10.29 -21.56
C ALA A 463 -30.69 -9.59 -20.87
N GLN A 464 -31.76 -9.23 -21.61
CA GLN A 464 -32.97 -8.56 -21.09
C GLN A 464 -32.72 -7.23 -20.37
N CYS A 465 -31.63 -6.53 -20.72
CA CYS A 465 -31.24 -5.28 -20.06
C CYS A 465 -31.38 -4.02 -20.93
N ASP A 466 -31.57 -4.13 -22.24
CA ASP A 466 -31.71 -2.98 -23.16
C ASP A 466 -32.83 -2.00 -22.74
N HIS A 467 -33.99 -2.54 -22.32
CA HIS A 467 -35.13 -1.72 -21.92
C HIS A 467 -34.78 -0.78 -20.79
N PHE A 468 -34.20 -1.27 -19.67
CA PHE A 468 -33.89 -0.40 -18.56
C PHE A 468 -32.71 0.54 -18.90
N ILE A 469 -31.72 0.08 -19.69
CA ILE A 469 -30.60 0.94 -20.11
C ILE A 469 -31.12 2.17 -20.85
N ARG A 470 -32.09 2.01 -21.76
CA ARG A 470 -32.71 3.13 -22.48
C ARG A 470 -33.50 4.09 -21.59
N THR A 471 -33.90 3.67 -20.39
CA THR A 471 -34.57 4.55 -19.40
C THR A 471 -33.59 5.38 -18.58
N LEU A 472 -32.30 5.07 -18.61
CA LEU A 472 -31.26 5.85 -17.93
C LEU A 472 -31.07 7.22 -18.63
N PRO A 473 -30.66 8.27 -17.90
CA PRO A 473 -30.56 9.63 -18.42
C PRO A 473 -29.80 9.76 -19.76
N ASN A 474 -28.68 9.01 -19.89
CA ASN A 474 -27.84 8.99 -21.08
C ASN A 474 -27.83 7.60 -21.76
N GLY A 475 -28.79 6.72 -21.44
CA GLY A 475 -28.83 5.37 -21.97
C GLY A 475 -27.54 4.59 -21.74
N TYR A 476 -27.01 4.03 -22.82
CA TYR A 476 -25.73 3.28 -22.78
C TYR A 476 -24.49 4.10 -22.41
N ASP A 477 -24.56 5.44 -22.48
CA ASP A 477 -23.47 6.34 -22.16
C ASP A 477 -23.58 6.89 -20.74
N THR A 478 -24.55 6.37 -19.94
CA THR A 478 -24.68 6.66 -18.51
C THR A 478 -23.47 6.10 -17.77
N ILE A 479 -22.82 6.94 -16.97
CA ILE A 479 -21.70 6.54 -16.10
C ILE A 479 -22.25 5.82 -14.88
N ILE A 480 -21.76 4.63 -14.62
CA ILE A 480 -22.13 3.77 -13.51
C ILE A 480 -20.90 3.29 -12.74
N SER A 481 -21.11 2.94 -11.48
CA SER A 481 -20.11 2.22 -10.67
C SER A 481 -20.84 1.35 -9.64
N SER A 482 -20.14 0.37 -9.07
CA SER A 482 -20.71 -0.47 -7.99
C SER A 482 -21.02 0.31 -6.72
N GLU A 483 -20.35 1.45 -6.48
CA GLU A 483 -20.46 2.22 -5.24
C GLU A 483 -21.56 3.29 -5.28
N ASN A 484 -21.91 3.79 -6.48
CA ASN A 484 -22.82 4.93 -6.61
C ASN A 484 -24.32 4.61 -6.46
N GLY A 485 -24.69 3.34 -6.27
CA GLY A 485 -26.08 2.93 -6.04
C GLY A 485 -27.08 3.26 -7.16
N THR A 486 -26.59 3.59 -8.37
CA THR A 486 -27.41 4.00 -9.52
C THR A 486 -28.24 2.86 -10.10
N LEU A 487 -27.81 1.61 -9.91
CA LEU A 487 -28.47 0.42 -10.41
C LEU A 487 -28.84 -0.52 -9.26
N SER A 488 -30.02 -1.17 -9.38
CA SER A 488 -30.38 -2.26 -8.47
C SER A 488 -29.46 -3.47 -8.67
N GLN A 489 -29.37 -4.34 -7.68
CA GLN A 489 -28.55 -5.55 -7.73
C GLN A 489 -28.93 -6.44 -8.93
N GLY A 490 -30.22 -6.58 -9.23
CA GLY A 490 -30.68 -7.32 -10.40
C GLY A 490 -30.27 -6.68 -11.73
N GLN A 491 -30.33 -5.35 -11.85
CA GLN A 491 -29.86 -4.62 -13.03
C GLN A 491 -28.34 -4.80 -13.22
N GLN A 492 -27.55 -4.77 -12.14
CA GLN A 492 -26.12 -5.04 -12.20
C GLN A 492 -25.86 -6.48 -12.68
N GLN A 493 -26.65 -7.45 -12.23
CA GLN A 493 -26.54 -8.85 -12.67
C GLN A 493 -26.85 -9.02 -14.14
N LEU A 494 -27.90 -8.38 -14.65
CA LEU A 494 -28.22 -8.39 -16.09
C LEU A 494 -27.08 -7.79 -16.94
N LEU A 495 -26.41 -6.73 -16.49
CA LEU A 495 -25.24 -6.18 -17.19
C LEU A 495 -24.06 -7.16 -17.20
N THR A 496 -23.85 -7.92 -16.12
CA THR A 496 -22.78 -8.95 -16.10
C THR A 496 -23.13 -10.14 -17.02
N ILE A 497 -24.42 -10.49 -17.15
CA ILE A 497 -24.87 -11.46 -18.15
C ILE A 497 -24.62 -10.94 -19.57
N ALA A 498 -24.97 -9.68 -19.87
CA ALA A 498 -24.70 -9.05 -21.17
C ALA A 498 -23.20 -9.08 -21.53
N ARG A 499 -22.33 -8.89 -20.56
CA ARG A 499 -20.87 -9.01 -20.68
C ARG A 499 -20.44 -10.39 -21.17
N VAL A 500 -21.04 -11.45 -20.61
CA VAL A 500 -20.77 -12.85 -20.97
C VAL A 500 -21.39 -13.21 -22.32
N VAL A 501 -22.60 -12.73 -22.60
CA VAL A 501 -23.25 -12.90 -23.95
C VAL A 501 -22.36 -12.30 -25.03
N LEU A 502 -21.84 -11.09 -24.83
CA LEU A 502 -20.96 -10.41 -25.78
C LEU A 502 -19.62 -11.15 -25.99
N ALA A 503 -19.10 -11.81 -24.97
CA ALA A 503 -17.87 -12.59 -25.03
C ALA A 503 -18.04 -13.89 -25.85
N ASP A 504 -19.26 -14.42 -25.95
CA ASP A 504 -19.66 -15.63 -26.67
C ASP A 504 -18.76 -16.85 -26.37
N PRO A 505 -18.67 -17.28 -25.10
CA PRO A 505 -17.80 -18.39 -24.68
C PRO A 505 -18.41 -19.76 -25.02
N ALA A 506 -17.56 -20.79 -25.15
CA ALA A 506 -18.00 -22.18 -25.33
C ALA A 506 -18.54 -22.80 -24.02
N VAL A 507 -18.06 -22.36 -22.89
CA VAL A 507 -18.44 -22.82 -21.55
C VAL A 507 -18.87 -21.65 -20.68
N VAL A 508 -19.98 -21.80 -19.99
CA VAL A 508 -20.52 -20.79 -19.07
C VAL A 508 -20.55 -21.33 -17.64
N ILE A 509 -20.15 -20.49 -16.70
CA ILE A 509 -20.22 -20.77 -15.28
C ILE A 509 -21.15 -19.75 -14.64
N LEU A 510 -22.18 -20.23 -13.98
CA LEU A 510 -23.21 -19.41 -13.35
C LEU A 510 -23.26 -19.70 -11.85
N ASP A 511 -23.08 -18.65 -11.04
CA ASP A 511 -23.32 -18.72 -9.59
C ASP A 511 -24.67 -18.07 -9.26
N GLU A 512 -25.68 -18.90 -8.99
CA GLU A 512 -27.10 -18.52 -8.95
C GLU A 512 -27.52 -18.08 -7.53
N ALA A 513 -27.09 -16.90 -7.08
CA ALA A 513 -27.60 -16.31 -5.84
C ALA A 513 -28.38 -15.02 -6.12
N THR A 514 -29.70 -15.11 -6.09
CA THR A 514 -30.62 -13.97 -6.33
C THR A 514 -31.51 -13.66 -5.13
N SER A 515 -31.04 -13.88 -3.91
CA SER A 515 -31.82 -13.76 -2.67
C SER A 515 -32.34 -12.33 -2.34
N SER A 516 -31.98 -11.31 -3.14
CA SER A 516 -32.29 -9.90 -2.85
C SER A 516 -32.87 -9.14 -4.05
N VAL A 517 -33.49 -9.84 -5.01
CA VAL A 517 -34.02 -9.26 -6.25
C VAL A 517 -35.55 -9.37 -6.26
N ASP A 518 -36.24 -8.32 -6.78
CA ASP A 518 -37.69 -8.35 -6.95
C ASP A 518 -38.12 -9.41 -8.00
N THR A 519 -39.32 -9.94 -7.88
CA THR A 519 -39.86 -11.05 -8.69
C THR A 519 -39.84 -10.75 -10.21
N ARG A 520 -40.04 -9.50 -10.62
CA ARG A 520 -40.04 -9.14 -12.04
C ARG A 520 -38.62 -9.19 -12.60
N THR A 521 -37.67 -8.58 -11.92
CA THR A 521 -36.26 -8.61 -12.32
C THR A 521 -35.70 -10.03 -12.25
N GLU A 522 -36.15 -10.82 -11.28
CA GLU A 522 -35.80 -12.24 -11.18
C GLU A 522 -36.22 -13.03 -12.41
N ALA A 523 -37.43 -12.80 -12.93
CA ALA A 523 -37.89 -13.44 -14.18
C ALA A 523 -37.04 -13.05 -15.40
N LEU A 524 -36.60 -11.77 -15.48
CA LEU A 524 -35.71 -11.30 -16.53
C LEU A 524 -34.33 -11.94 -16.45
N ILE A 525 -33.76 -12.05 -15.23
CA ILE A 525 -32.49 -12.74 -15.01
C ILE A 525 -32.58 -14.19 -15.44
N GLN A 526 -33.67 -14.89 -15.10
CA GLN A 526 -33.87 -16.29 -15.48
C GLN A 526 -33.96 -16.43 -17.01
N GLN A 527 -34.67 -15.54 -17.70
CA GLN A 527 -34.73 -15.53 -19.15
C GLN A 527 -33.36 -15.29 -19.80
N ALA A 528 -32.60 -14.33 -19.26
CA ALA A 528 -31.25 -14.02 -19.72
C ALA A 528 -30.30 -15.21 -19.50
N MET A 529 -30.39 -15.87 -18.34
CA MET A 529 -29.59 -17.06 -18.04
C MET A 529 -29.95 -18.24 -18.96
N ASN A 530 -31.24 -18.50 -19.21
CA ASN A 530 -31.67 -19.54 -20.13
C ASN A 530 -31.12 -19.29 -21.55
N ALA A 531 -31.23 -18.04 -22.05
CA ALA A 531 -30.68 -17.66 -23.35
C ALA A 531 -29.14 -17.80 -23.39
N LEU A 532 -28.47 -17.53 -22.27
CA LEU A 532 -27.00 -17.66 -22.17
C LEU A 532 -26.56 -19.15 -22.16
N THR A 533 -27.31 -20.05 -21.56
CA THR A 533 -26.98 -21.47 -21.47
C THR A 533 -27.34 -22.24 -22.74
N GLU A 534 -28.21 -21.70 -23.59
CA GLU A 534 -28.63 -22.35 -24.81
C GLU A 534 -27.45 -22.63 -25.76
N ASN A 535 -27.31 -23.88 -26.20
CA ASN A 535 -26.24 -24.35 -27.09
C ASN A 535 -24.80 -24.26 -26.50
N ARG A 536 -24.62 -24.08 -25.18
CA ARG A 536 -23.32 -24.02 -24.51
C ARG A 536 -23.23 -25.02 -23.36
N THR A 537 -22.02 -25.48 -23.08
CA THR A 537 -21.78 -26.26 -21.86
C THR A 537 -21.85 -25.34 -20.65
N SER A 538 -22.70 -25.66 -19.67
CA SER A 538 -23.02 -24.75 -18.58
C SER A 538 -22.86 -25.43 -17.22
N PHE A 539 -22.01 -24.85 -16.37
CA PHE A 539 -21.89 -25.22 -14.95
C PHE A 539 -22.67 -24.23 -14.11
N VAL A 540 -23.68 -24.71 -13.39
CA VAL A 540 -24.54 -23.85 -12.58
C VAL A 540 -24.44 -24.27 -11.12
N ILE A 541 -23.93 -23.38 -10.25
CA ILE A 541 -24.04 -23.56 -8.79
C ILE A 541 -25.49 -23.25 -8.44
N ALA A 542 -26.28 -24.31 -8.35
CA ALA A 542 -27.73 -24.20 -8.32
C ALA A 542 -28.25 -23.99 -6.90
N HIS A 543 -28.99 -22.91 -6.71
CA HIS A 543 -29.78 -22.60 -5.53
C HIS A 543 -31.29 -22.62 -5.79
N ARG A 544 -31.71 -22.85 -7.06
CA ARG A 544 -33.12 -22.89 -7.48
C ARG A 544 -33.53 -24.28 -7.95
N LEU A 545 -34.74 -24.64 -7.56
CA LEU A 545 -35.34 -25.93 -7.92
C LEU A 545 -35.50 -26.12 -9.45
N SER A 546 -35.89 -25.05 -10.16
CA SER A 546 -36.07 -25.08 -11.62
C SER A 546 -34.77 -25.43 -12.35
N THR A 547 -33.67 -24.83 -11.94
CA THR A 547 -32.32 -25.06 -12.52
C THR A 547 -31.87 -26.51 -12.26
N ILE A 548 -32.09 -27.01 -11.05
CA ILE A 548 -31.73 -28.41 -10.70
C ILE A 548 -32.55 -29.43 -11.50
N LYS A 549 -33.86 -29.22 -11.64
CA LYS A 549 -34.75 -30.15 -12.36
C LYS A 549 -34.45 -30.23 -13.85
N ASN A 550 -34.03 -29.12 -14.47
CA ASN A 550 -33.79 -29.05 -15.91
C ASN A 550 -32.33 -29.34 -16.31
N ALA A 551 -31.46 -29.67 -15.34
CA ALA A 551 -30.07 -30.02 -15.61
C ALA A 551 -29.95 -31.41 -16.23
N ASP A 552 -29.06 -31.54 -17.24
CA ASP A 552 -28.73 -32.82 -17.85
C ASP A 552 -27.93 -33.72 -16.91
N LEU A 553 -27.13 -33.11 -16.03
CA LEU A 553 -26.32 -33.79 -15.03
C LEU A 553 -26.31 -32.99 -13.73
N ILE A 554 -26.58 -33.65 -12.63
CA ILE A 554 -26.47 -33.08 -11.28
C ILE A 554 -25.24 -33.69 -10.61
N LEU A 555 -24.38 -32.84 -10.08
CA LEU A 555 -23.24 -33.23 -9.25
C LEU A 555 -23.55 -32.85 -7.79
N VAL A 556 -23.63 -33.84 -6.93
CA VAL A 556 -23.85 -33.63 -5.49
C VAL A 556 -22.51 -33.65 -4.78
N MET A 557 -22.17 -32.54 -4.17
CA MET A 557 -20.89 -32.37 -3.49
C MET A 557 -21.05 -32.35 -1.97
N GLU A 558 -20.18 -33.07 -1.29
CA GLU A 558 -20.03 -33.04 0.17
C GLU A 558 -18.56 -33.18 0.54
N ASN A 559 -18.09 -32.33 1.47
CA ASN A 559 -16.71 -32.30 1.97
C ASN A 559 -15.61 -32.24 0.88
N GLY A 560 -15.93 -31.62 -0.26
CA GLY A 560 -14.99 -31.44 -1.37
C GLY A 560 -15.11 -32.46 -2.49
N ASP A 561 -15.69 -33.61 -2.24
CA ASP A 561 -15.84 -34.69 -3.24
C ASP A 561 -17.26 -34.77 -3.81
N ILE A 562 -17.39 -35.43 -4.96
CA ILE A 562 -18.67 -35.76 -5.57
C ILE A 562 -19.16 -37.10 -5.03
N VAL A 563 -20.21 -37.02 -4.22
CA VAL A 563 -20.80 -38.21 -3.58
C VAL A 563 -21.87 -38.86 -4.43
N GLU A 564 -22.55 -38.09 -5.29
CA GLU A 564 -23.58 -38.56 -6.20
C GLU A 564 -23.54 -37.80 -7.52
N GLN A 565 -23.86 -38.50 -8.61
CA GLN A 565 -24.05 -37.86 -9.93
C GLN A 565 -25.14 -38.61 -10.71
N GLY A 566 -25.94 -37.84 -11.48
CA GLY A 566 -27.04 -38.38 -12.28
C GLY A 566 -28.08 -37.34 -12.65
N THR A 567 -29.17 -37.76 -13.23
CA THR A 567 -30.34 -36.90 -13.53
C THR A 567 -31.20 -36.68 -12.29
N HIS A 568 -32.05 -35.66 -12.31
CA HIS A 568 -33.00 -35.38 -11.21
C HIS A 568 -33.83 -36.62 -10.82
N THR A 569 -34.37 -37.31 -11.80
CA THR A 569 -35.23 -38.52 -11.58
C THR A 569 -34.45 -39.67 -11.01
N GLU A 570 -33.23 -39.93 -11.49
CA GLU A 570 -32.36 -40.99 -10.99
C GLU A 570 -31.95 -40.77 -9.53
N LEU A 571 -31.55 -39.52 -9.19
CA LEU A 571 -31.08 -39.21 -7.84
C LEU A 571 -32.24 -39.16 -6.84
N LEU A 572 -33.42 -38.68 -7.25
CA LEU A 572 -34.58 -38.61 -6.37
C LEU A 572 -35.16 -40.00 -6.03
N SER A 573 -34.96 -40.98 -6.91
CA SER A 573 -35.43 -42.37 -6.69
C SER A 573 -34.66 -43.10 -5.58
N LYS A 574 -33.52 -42.57 -5.16
CA LYS A 574 -32.65 -43.17 -4.13
C LYS A 574 -32.76 -42.36 -2.82
N PRO A 575 -32.85 -43.01 -1.64
CA PRO A 575 -32.89 -42.30 -0.35
C PRO A 575 -31.48 -41.85 0.06
N THR A 576 -30.91 -40.92 -0.68
CA THR A 576 -29.53 -40.48 -0.53
C THR A 576 -29.46 -38.96 -0.21
N LEU A 577 -28.24 -38.38 -0.19
CA LEU A 577 -28.01 -36.99 0.16
C LEU A 577 -28.81 -36.02 -0.72
N TYR A 578 -28.89 -36.30 -2.03
CA TYR A 578 -29.68 -35.47 -2.94
C TYR A 578 -31.15 -35.39 -2.56
N ALA A 579 -31.77 -36.57 -2.31
CA ALA A 579 -33.17 -36.62 -1.92
C ALA A 579 -33.43 -35.90 -0.57
N SER A 580 -32.50 -36.02 0.37
CA SER A 580 -32.55 -35.31 1.65
C SER A 580 -32.45 -33.80 1.45
N LEU A 581 -31.50 -33.29 0.66
CA LEU A 581 -31.34 -31.87 0.32
C LEU A 581 -32.57 -31.33 -0.40
N TYR A 582 -33.10 -32.08 -1.36
CA TYR A 582 -34.32 -31.74 -2.09
C TYR A 582 -35.51 -31.58 -1.16
N ASN A 583 -35.74 -32.58 -0.30
CA ASN A 583 -36.89 -32.58 0.63
C ASN A 583 -36.77 -31.48 1.69
N SER A 584 -35.57 -31.21 2.18
CA SER A 584 -35.34 -30.15 3.21
C SER A 584 -35.44 -28.75 2.67
N GLN A 585 -35.03 -28.50 1.42
CA GLN A 585 -34.98 -27.14 0.84
C GLN A 585 -36.23 -26.80 0.01
N PHE A 586 -36.92 -27.76 -0.58
CA PHE A 586 -37.92 -27.52 -1.63
C PHE A 586 -39.28 -28.21 -1.39
N GLN A 587 -39.47 -29.05 -0.40
CA GLN A 587 -40.78 -29.65 -0.06
C GLN A 587 -41.51 -28.98 1.11
N THR A 588 -40.93 -27.95 1.73
CA THR A 588 -41.54 -27.23 2.86
C THR A 588 -42.40 -26.04 2.40
N THR A 589 -42.93 -26.05 1.17
CA THR A 589 -43.93 -25.08 0.67
C THR A 589 -45.15 -25.75 0.12
#